data_fa7c0649ff732539fa5aa5cab0dabbf4
#
_entry.id   fa7c0649ff732539fa5aa5cab0dabbf4
#
_cell.length_a   1.000
_cell.length_b   1.000
_cell.length_c   1.000
_cell.angle_alpha   90.00
_cell.angle_beta   90.00
_cell.angle_gamma   90.00
#
_symmetry.space_group_name_H-M   'P 1'
#
loop_
_entity.id
_entity.type
_entity.pdbx_description
1 polymer ?
#
loop_
_entity_poly.entity_id
_entity_poly.type
_entity_poly.pdbx_seq_one_letter_code
_entity_poly.pdbx_strand_id
1 'polypeptide(L)'
;VHKYFVIDTSGSQPFLAYVDCQAVLKVWSLPAGPDLAQTLNFIFNDLDLSFQGIGVAIGPGGFSATRVGVAFAQGLSSAQNVPLVGYSSLEGYLSAGNGETALLLPLGKKGGVVALNSELSTDGFFFSKENGFPGILLPYSEALQYCLDKGCCQVVSPDPAYFIELFSPHISVKKVAPCIDRIRKYIVAQFSLSQSFAINLDYRSISSFF
;
A
#
# COMPACT_ATOMS: atom_id res chain seq x y z
N VAL A 1 12.91 -21.84 6.95
CA VAL A 1 12.30 -20.51 7.16
C VAL A 1 11.49 -20.18 5.91
N HIS A 2 10.19 -19.91 6.08
CA HIS A 2 9.31 -19.53 4.97
C HIS A 2 9.70 -18.16 4.45
N LYS A 3 9.75 -18.01 3.13
CA LYS A 3 10.11 -16.79 2.43
C LYS A 3 9.01 -16.37 1.48
N TYR A 4 8.85 -15.08 1.29
CA TYR A 4 7.76 -14.50 0.52
C TYR A 4 8.26 -13.35 -0.36
N PHE A 5 7.61 -13.16 -1.50
CA PHE A 5 7.71 -11.91 -2.24
C PHE A 5 6.60 -10.96 -1.84
N VAL A 6 6.92 -9.68 -1.80
CA VAL A 6 5.98 -8.58 -1.57
C VAL A 6 6.13 -7.59 -2.73
N ILE A 7 5.02 -7.35 -3.42
CA ILE A 7 4.97 -6.48 -4.60
C ILE A 7 4.05 -5.31 -4.32
N ASP A 8 4.57 -4.09 -4.42
CA ASP A 8 3.77 -2.87 -4.38
C ASP A 8 4.11 -1.98 -5.58
N THR A 9 3.15 -1.85 -6.47
CA THR A 9 3.24 -1.00 -7.65
C THR A 9 2.25 0.15 -7.61
N SER A 10 1.48 0.27 -6.53
CA SER A 10 0.33 1.16 -6.42
C SER A 10 0.71 2.62 -6.18
N GLY A 11 1.81 2.85 -5.49
CA GLY A 11 2.26 4.17 -5.04
C GLY A 11 3.30 4.83 -5.94
N SER A 12 3.74 6.01 -5.51
CA SER A 12 4.83 6.76 -6.16
C SER A 12 6.24 6.17 -5.93
N GLN A 13 6.35 5.20 -5.04
CA GLN A 13 7.59 4.50 -4.71
C GLN A 13 7.39 2.98 -4.85
N PRO A 14 7.20 2.47 -6.08
CA PRO A 14 6.95 1.06 -6.31
C PRO A 14 8.17 0.23 -5.96
N PHE A 15 7.93 -0.97 -5.41
CA PHE A 15 9.00 -1.87 -4.99
C PHE A 15 8.61 -3.35 -5.13
N LEU A 16 9.64 -4.19 -5.20
CA LEU A 16 9.60 -5.61 -4.95
C LEU A 16 10.45 -5.89 -3.72
N ALA A 17 9.95 -6.66 -2.77
CA ALA A 17 10.73 -7.09 -1.62
C ALA A 17 10.72 -8.61 -1.48
N TYR A 18 11.84 -9.16 -1.00
CA TYR A 18 11.97 -10.54 -0.59
C TYR A 18 12.13 -10.57 0.92
N VAL A 19 11.27 -11.31 1.59
CA VAL A 19 11.14 -11.26 3.04
C VAL A 19 11.01 -12.66 3.62
N ASP A 20 11.31 -12.81 4.91
CA ASP A 20 10.96 -13.98 5.70
C ASP A 20 10.16 -13.60 6.95
N CYS A 21 9.92 -14.54 7.85
CA CYS A 21 9.16 -14.27 9.08
C CYS A 21 9.89 -13.32 10.04
N GLN A 22 11.19 -13.09 9.88
CA GLN A 22 12.02 -12.31 10.81
C GLN A 22 12.46 -10.97 10.22
N ALA A 23 12.75 -10.91 8.90
CA ALA A 23 13.41 -9.77 8.29
C ALA A 23 12.98 -9.51 6.84
N VAL A 24 13.25 -8.28 6.40
CA VAL A 24 13.30 -7.91 4.98
C VAL A 24 14.70 -8.27 4.47
N LEU A 25 14.78 -9.24 3.57
CA LEU A 25 16.05 -9.80 3.09
C LEU A 25 16.63 -9.00 1.93
N LYS A 26 15.78 -8.54 1.02
CA LYS A 26 16.18 -7.75 -0.14
C LYS A 26 15.02 -6.87 -0.64
N VAL A 27 15.36 -5.69 -1.16
CA VAL A 27 14.40 -4.77 -1.77
C VAL A 27 14.95 -4.29 -3.10
N TRP A 28 14.09 -4.27 -4.11
CA TRP A 28 14.33 -3.66 -5.41
C TRP A 28 13.36 -2.51 -5.59
N SER A 29 13.87 -1.33 -5.85
CA SER A 29 13.07 -0.22 -6.33
C SER A 29 12.64 -0.48 -7.77
N LEU A 30 11.38 -0.25 -8.07
CA LEU A 30 10.83 -0.42 -9.40
C LEU A 30 10.62 0.93 -10.08
N PRO A 31 10.71 1.01 -11.40
CA PRO A 31 10.35 2.23 -12.12
C PRO A 31 8.84 2.44 -12.08
N ALA A 32 8.43 3.71 -12.09
CA ALA A 32 7.04 4.04 -12.40
C ALA A 32 6.84 4.11 -13.93
N GLY A 33 5.62 3.78 -14.40
CA GLY A 33 5.29 3.92 -15.82
C GLY A 33 5.44 2.64 -16.65
N PRO A 34 5.72 2.79 -17.97
CA PRO A 34 5.60 1.66 -18.92
C PRO A 34 6.64 0.56 -18.70
N ASP A 35 7.78 0.86 -18.14
CA ASP A 35 8.88 -0.11 -17.95
C ASP A 35 8.67 -1.03 -16.75
N LEU A 36 7.63 -0.79 -15.95
CA LEU A 36 7.35 -1.54 -14.72
C LEU A 36 7.24 -3.05 -14.95
N ALA A 37 6.43 -3.46 -15.94
CA ALA A 37 6.21 -4.88 -16.24
C ALA A 37 7.49 -5.56 -16.73
N GLN A 38 8.25 -4.87 -17.60
CA GLN A 38 9.52 -5.38 -18.12
C GLN A 38 10.54 -5.53 -17.01
N THR A 39 10.64 -4.56 -16.10
CA THR A 39 11.56 -4.60 -14.95
C THR A 39 11.23 -5.74 -14.00
N LEU A 40 9.93 -5.97 -13.69
CA LEU A 40 9.51 -7.11 -12.90
C LEU A 40 9.95 -8.44 -13.53
N ASN A 41 9.68 -8.62 -14.83
CA ASN A 41 10.10 -9.83 -15.54
C ASN A 41 11.62 -10.01 -15.53
N PHE A 42 12.39 -8.93 -15.77
CA PHE A 42 13.85 -8.98 -15.74
C PHE A 42 14.38 -9.42 -14.39
N ILE A 43 13.86 -8.83 -13.29
CA ILE A 43 14.29 -9.18 -11.93
C ILE A 43 13.99 -10.67 -11.65
N PHE A 44 12.79 -11.14 -11.99
CA PHE A 44 12.41 -12.54 -11.69
C PHE A 44 13.14 -13.58 -12.54
N ASN A 45 13.51 -13.27 -13.78
CA ASN A 45 14.29 -14.17 -14.63
C ASN A 45 15.71 -14.39 -14.09
N ASP A 46 16.29 -13.40 -13.40
CA ASP A 46 17.62 -13.46 -12.82
C ASP A 46 17.62 -14.01 -11.37
N LEU A 47 16.43 -14.27 -10.79
CA LEU A 47 16.33 -14.72 -9.40
C LEU A 47 16.23 -16.24 -9.32
N ASP A 48 17.27 -16.85 -8.76
CA ASP A 48 17.24 -18.23 -8.27
C ASP A 48 16.86 -18.25 -6.78
N LEU A 49 15.63 -17.79 -6.46
CA LEU A 49 15.13 -17.68 -5.09
C LEU A 49 13.87 -18.51 -4.92
N SER A 50 13.89 -19.42 -3.95
CA SER A 50 12.70 -20.16 -3.55
C SER A 50 11.81 -19.33 -2.64
N PHE A 51 10.48 -19.38 -2.84
CA PHE A 51 9.49 -18.71 -2.00
C PHE A 51 8.21 -19.54 -1.88
N GLN A 52 7.44 -19.29 -0.84
CA GLN A 52 6.26 -20.07 -0.47
C GLN A 52 4.96 -19.26 -0.55
N GLY A 53 5.02 -18.01 -1.00
CA GLY A 53 3.85 -17.17 -1.20
C GLY A 53 4.21 -15.77 -1.67
N ILE A 54 3.19 -15.05 -2.10
CA ILE A 54 3.31 -13.70 -2.65
C ILE A 54 2.29 -12.79 -1.96
N GLY A 55 2.76 -11.65 -1.45
CA GLY A 55 1.92 -10.51 -1.06
C GLY A 55 1.88 -9.48 -2.17
N VAL A 56 0.71 -8.95 -2.51
CA VAL A 56 0.58 -7.90 -3.51
C VAL A 56 -0.31 -6.77 -3.03
N ALA A 57 0.11 -5.53 -3.25
CA ALA A 57 -0.73 -4.36 -2.99
C ALA A 57 -1.90 -4.31 -3.98
N ILE A 58 -3.12 -4.19 -3.43
CA ILE A 58 -4.37 -4.17 -4.22
C ILE A 58 -4.98 -2.77 -4.32
N GLY A 59 -4.25 -1.75 -3.89
CA GLY A 59 -4.68 -0.35 -3.83
C GLY A 59 -5.07 0.09 -2.41
N PRO A 60 -5.51 1.32 -2.27
CA PRO A 60 -5.67 2.33 -3.33
C PRO A 60 -4.36 2.80 -3.92
N GLY A 61 -4.38 3.29 -5.18
CA GLY A 61 -3.18 3.75 -5.87
C GLY A 61 -3.38 4.02 -7.35
N GLY A 62 -2.27 4.10 -8.08
CA GLY A 62 -2.28 4.31 -9.53
C GLY A 62 -2.96 3.16 -10.26
N PHE A 63 -4.07 3.46 -10.95
CA PHE A 63 -4.97 2.47 -11.57
C PHE A 63 -4.24 1.43 -12.44
N SER A 64 -3.41 1.89 -13.40
CA SER A 64 -2.69 0.99 -14.31
C SER A 64 -1.57 0.24 -13.59
N ALA A 65 -0.81 0.93 -12.74
CA ALA A 65 0.33 0.35 -12.06
C ALA A 65 -0.10 -0.75 -11.07
N THR A 66 -1.17 -0.52 -10.30
CA THR A 66 -1.73 -1.55 -9.40
C THR A 66 -2.14 -2.80 -10.16
N ARG A 67 -2.78 -2.65 -11.32
CA ARG A 67 -3.16 -3.80 -12.18
C ARG A 67 -1.96 -4.57 -12.70
N VAL A 68 -0.90 -3.89 -13.11
CA VAL A 68 0.35 -4.54 -13.55
C VAL A 68 0.91 -5.42 -12.43
N GLY A 69 1.03 -4.87 -11.21
CA GLY A 69 1.52 -5.63 -10.06
C GLY A 69 0.66 -6.84 -9.73
N VAL A 70 -0.67 -6.67 -9.69
CA VAL A 70 -1.60 -7.75 -9.38
C VAL A 70 -1.60 -8.82 -10.47
N ALA A 71 -1.65 -8.45 -11.76
CA ALA A 71 -1.60 -9.41 -12.86
C ALA A 71 -0.28 -10.21 -12.85
N PHE A 72 0.84 -9.53 -12.60
CA PHE A 72 2.13 -10.17 -12.46
C PHE A 72 2.15 -11.17 -11.28
N ALA A 73 1.68 -10.76 -10.11
CA ALA A 73 1.61 -11.61 -8.92
C ALA A 73 0.71 -12.83 -9.13
N GLN A 74 -0.44 -12.66 -9.79
CA GLN A 74 -1.35 -13.75 -10.14
C GLN A 74 -0.71 -14.75 -11.11
N GLY A 75 -0.06 -14.25 -12.17
CA GLY A 75 0.67 -15.08 -13.11
C GLY A 75 1.78 -15.89 -12.44
N LEU A 76 2.58 -15.24 -11.59
CA LEU A 76 3.65 -15.86 -10.84
C LEU A 76 3.13 -16.90 -9.82
N SER A 77 2.09 -16.56 -9.07
CA SER A 77 1.42 -17.47 -8.13
C SER A 77 0.94 -18.74 -8.83
N SER A 78 0.30 -18.59 -9.99
CA SER A 78 -0.18 -19.72 -10.78
C SER A 78 0.96 -20.56 -11.34
N ALA A 79 2.01 -19.94 -11.86
CA ALA A 79 3.15 -20.63 -12.44
C ALA A 79 3.97 -21.42 -11.39
N GLN A 80 4.10 -20.90 -10.20
CA GLN A 80 4.88 -21.49 -9.10
C GLN A 80 4.02 -22.32 -8.13
N ASN A 81 2.70 -22.34 -8.34
CA ASN A 81 1.74 -23.01 -7.45
C ASN A 81 1.89 -22.60 -5.99
N VAL A 82 2.02 -21.32 -5.73
CA VAL A 82 2.13 -20.73 -4.39
C VAL A 82 0.94 -19.84 -4.07
N PRO A 83 0.53 -19.72 -2.79
CA PRO A 83 -0.57 -18.86 -2.39
C PRO A 83 -0.26 -17.37 -2.61
N LEU A 84 -1.33 -16.60 -2.85
CA LEU A 84 -1.30 -15.17 -3.11
C LEU A 84 -2.19 -14.44 -2.10
N VAL A 85 -1.67 -13.39 -1.47
CA VAL A 85 -2.39 -12.53 -0.51
C VAL A 85 -2.38 -11.08 -0.99
N GLY A 86 -3.56 -10.47 -1.06
CA GLY A 86 -3.72 -9.03 -1.29
C GLY A 86 -3.60 -8.23 0.02
N TYR A 87 -2.99 -7.04 -0.04
CA TYR A 87 -2.97 -6.11 1.09
C TYR A 87 -3.28 -4.68 0.64
N SER A 88 -3.81 -3.88 1.56
CA SER A 88 -4.03 -2.45 1.29
C SER A 88 -2.71 -1.71 1.15
N SER A 89 -2.57 -0.88 0.11
CA SER A 89 -1.40 -0.03 -0.08
C SER A 89 -1.16 0.95 1.08
N LEU A 90 -2.17 1.19 1.90
CA LEU A 90 -2.08 2.03 3.10
C LEU A 90 -1.22 1.39 4.20
N GLU A 91 -1.11 0.04 4.22
CA GLU A 91 -0.40 -0.69 5.27
C GLU A 91 1.06 -0.27 5.46
N GLY A 92 1.71 0.15 4.39
CA GLY A 92 3.12 0.56 4.43
C GLY A 92 3.38 1.93 5.04
N TYR A 93 2.37 2.79 5.21
CA TYR A 93 2.63 4.23 5.45
C TYR A 93 2.30 4.73 6.84
N LEU A 94 1.55 4.01 7.65
CA LEU A 94 1.28 4.42 9.02
C LEU A 94 2.34 3.93 9.98
N SER A 95 2.93 4.87 10.71
CA SER A 95 3.67 4.60 11.93
C SER A 95 2.78 4.94 13.12
N ALA A 96 2.91 4.21 14.23
CA ALA A 96 2.32 4.59 15.49
C ALA A 96 2.85 5.98 15.88
N GLY A 97 2.05 7.02 15.63
CA GLY A 97 2.31 8.40 16.04
C GLY A 97 1.65 8.69 17.37
N ASN A 98 2.18 9.65 18.10
CA ASN A 98 1.50 10.22 19.27
C ASN A 98 0.39 11.17 18.76
N GLY A 99 -0.84 10.93 19.16
CA GLY A 99 -2.01 11.70 18.74
C GLY A 99 -2.61 11.21 17.42
N GLU A 100 -3.73 11.83 17.02
CA GLU A 100 -4.41 11.44 15.78
C GLU A 100 -3.59 11.86 14.56
N THR A 101 -3.20 10.89 13.77
CA THR A 101 -2.44 11.07 12.53
C THR A 101 -3.26 10.55 11.37
N ALA A 102 -3.39 11.35 10.31
CA ALA A 102 -3.99 10.91 9.06
C ALA A 102 -2.90 10.51 8.05
N LEU A 103 -3.14 9.42 7.34
CA LEU A 103 -2.46 9.11 6.10
C LEU A 103 -3.27 9.67 4.94
N LEU A 104 -2.67 10.48 4.10
CA LEU A 104 -3.27 10.93 2.83
C LEU A 104 -2.46 10.34 1.67
N LEU A 105 -3.08 9.39 0.96
CA LEU A 105 -2.52 8.79 -0.25
C LEU A 105 -3.08 9.51 -1.48
N PRO A 106 -2.27 10.31 -2.19
CA PRO A 106 -2.73 11.03 -3.38
C PRO A 106 -3.17 10.08 -4.51
N LEU A 107 -4.32 10.39 -5.12
CA LEU A 107 -4.81 9.75 -6.34
C LEU A 107 -4.90 10.76 -7.48
N GLY A 108 -3.80 11.47 -7.73
CA GLY A 108 -3.70 12.53 -8.74
C GLY A 108 -3.86 13.93 -8.14
N LYS A 109 -4.14 14.92 -9.01
CA LYS A 109 -4.11 16.33 -8.64
C LYS A 109 -5.33 16.83 -7.86
N LYS A 110 -6.43 16.09 -7.83
CA LYS A 110 -7.71 16.57 -7.29
C LYS A 110 -8.00 16.11 -5.87
N GLY A 111 -7.41 15.00 -5.43
CA GLY A 111 -7.66 14.45 -4.08
C GLY A 111 -6.98 13.10 -3.87
N GLY A 112 -7.34 12.44 -2.79
CA GLY A 112 -6.73 11.18 -2.39
C GLY A 112 -7.55 10.43 -1.34
N VAL A 113 -7.03 9.28 -0.92
CA VAL A 113 -7.62 8.50 0.16
C VAL A 113 -7.03 8.94 1.48
N VAL A 114 -7.90 9.33 2.40
CA VAL A 114 -7.55 9.67 3.80
C VAL A 114 -7.90 8.48 4.68
N ALA A 115 -6.95 8.03 5.48
CA ALA A 115 -7.17 7.03 6.52
C ALA A 115 -6.59 7.54 7.85
N LEU A 116 -7.31 7.31 8.95
CA LEU A 116 -6.88 7.71 10.28
C LEU A 116 -6.15 6.56 10.97
N ASN A 117 -5.19 6.88 11.84
CA ASN A 117 -4.55 5.83 12.64
C ASN A 117 -5.53 5.18 13.65
N SER A 118 -6.61 5.86 14.04
CA SER A 118 -7.70 5.31 14.84
C SER A 118 -8.54 4.24 14.09
N GLU A 119 -8.44 4.17 12.76
CA GLU A 119 -9.12 3.15 11.94
C GLU A 119 -8.33 1.82 11.85
N LEU A 120 -7.16 1.74 12.49
CA LEU A 120 -6.41 0.49 12.59
C LEU A 120 -7.20 -0.54 13.41
N SER A 121 -7.20 -1.79 12.96
CA SER A 121 -7.73 -2.90 13.73
C SER A 121 -6.91 -3.15 15.01
N THR A 122 -7.43 -3.95 15.92
CA THR A 122 -6.77 -4.30 17.20
C THR A 122 -5.40 -4.98 17.02
N ASP A 123 -5.18 -5.62 15.89
CA ASP A 123 -3.88 -6.18 15.48
C ASP A 123 -2.94 -5.15 14.86
N GLY A 124 -3.38 -3.91 14.74
CA GLY A 124 -2.60 -2.80 14.21
C GLY A 124 -2.55 -2.72 12.69
N PHE A 125 -3.42 -3.41 11.97
CA PHE A 125 -3.50 -3.39 10.51
C PHE A 125 -4.77 -2.70 10.02
N PHE A 126 -4.71 -2.07 8.84
CA PHE A 126 -5.88 -1.42 8.23
C PHE A 126 -6.88 -2.37 7.59
N PHE A 127 -6.41 -3.45 7.03
CA PHE A 127 -7.24 -4.33 6.24
C PHE A 127 -7.78 -5.48 7.09
N SER A 128 -9.08 -5.45 7.37
CA SER A 128 -9.82 -6.61 7.88
C SER A 128 -10.89 -7.04 6.88
N LYS A 129 -11.19 -8.34 6.85
CA LYS A 129 -12.28 -8.89 6.01
C LYS A 129 -13.64 -8.23 6.29
N GLU A 130 -13.83 -7.76 7.51
CA GLU A 130 -15.13 -7.28 8.00
C GLU A 130 -15.38 -5.81 7.62
N ASN A 131 -14.33 -4.99 7.47
CA ASN A 131 -14.47 -3.54 7.33
C ASN A 131 -14.25 -3.01 5.90
N GLY A 132 -13.95 -3.89 4.95
CA GLY A 132 -13.67 -3.46 3.57
C GLY A 132 -12.35 -2.69 3.45
N PHE A 133 -12.24 -1.82 2.43
CA PHE A 133 -11.04 -1.00 2.23
C PHE A 133 -11.05 0.20 3.19
N PRO A 134 -9.99 0.41 3.97
CA PRO A 134 -9.88 1.51 4.91
C PRO A 134 -9.78 2.87 4.20
N GLY A 135 -10.20 3.90 4.93
CA GLY A 135 -10.10 5.30 4.51
C GLY A 135 -11.18 5.75 3.55
N ILE A 136 -11.27 7.05 3.38
CA ILE A 136 -12.29 7.75 2.60
C ILE A 136 -11.61 8.46 1.43
N LEU A 137 -12.20 8.38 0.24
CA LEU A 137 -11.75 9.13 -0.93
C LEU A 137 -12.36 10.54 -0.89
N LEU A 138 -11.52 11.56 -0.84
CA LEU A 138 -11.93 12.97 -0.73
C LEU A 138 -11.12 13.88 -1.65
N PRO A 139 -11.73 14.97 -2.19
CA PRO A 139 -11.01 16.12 -2.70
C PRO A 139 -10.09 16.71 -1.62
N TYR A 140 -8.95 17.33 -1.99
CA TYR A 140 -7.99 17.81 -0.99
C TYR A 140 -8.54 18.84 0.00
N SER A 141 -9.45 19.71 -0.44
CA SER A 141 -10.12 20.68 0.45
C SER A 141 -10.99 20.01 1.51
N GLU A 142 -11.74 18.98 1.12
CA GLU A 142 -12.58 18.20 2.03
C GLU A 142 -11.71 17.29 2.92
N ALA A 143 -10.62 16.76 2.39
CA ALA A 143 -9.66 15.97 3.14
C ALA A 143 -9.00 16.81 4.26
N LEU A 144 -8.64 18.06 3.99
CA LEU A 144 -8.16 18.99 5.02
C LEU A 144 -9.20 19.20 6.11
N GLN A 145 -10.44 19.55 5.73
CA GLN A 145 -11.52 19.76 6.70
C GLN A 145 -11.75 18.49 7.54
N TYR A 146 -11.81 17.34 6.89
CA TYR A 146 -11.96 16.06 7.58
C TYR A 146 -10.85 15.80 8.62
N CYS A 147 -9.58 16.05 8.27
CA CYS A 147 -8.46 15.92 9.20
C CYS A 147 -8.59 16.89 10.40
N LEU A 148 -8.99 18.14 10.16
CA LEU A 148 -9.18 19.12 11.23
C LEU A 148 -10.34 18.74 12.16
N ASP A 149 -11.48 18.32 11.61
CA ASP A 149 -12.66 17.88 12.37
C ASP A 149 -12.36 16.63 13.25
N LYS A 150 -11.44 15.79 12.80
CA LYS A 150 -10.98 14.63 13.55
C LYS A 150 -9.84 14.92 14.53
N GLY A 151 -9.41 16.17 14.65
CA GLY A 151 -8.35 16.58 15.55
C GLY A 151 -6.97 16.06 15.18
N CYS A 152 -6.73 15.79 13.89
CA CYS A 152 -5.42 15.34 13.43
C CYS A 152 -4.36 16.41 13.69
N CYS A 153 -3.28 16.03 14.34
CA CYS A 153 -2.13 16.89 14.56
C CYS A 153 -1.10 16.79 13.42
N GLN A 154 -1.16 15.72 12.63
CA GLN A 154 -0.22 15.45 11.54
C GLN A 154 -0.91 14.73 10.38
N VAL A 155 -0.49 15.05 9.16
CA VAL A 155 -0.77 14.28 7.95
C VAL A 155 0.54 13.71 7.41
N VAL A 156 0.57 12.41 7.17
CA VAL A 156 1.69 11.72 6.50
C VAL A 156 1.29 11.33 5.07
N SER A 157 2.23 11.40 4.14
CA SER A 157 1.97 11.06 2.74
C SER A 157 3.24 10.61 2.01
N PRO A 158 3.16 9.66 1.08
CA PRO A 158 4.28 9.33 0.20
C PRO A 158 4.61 10.45 -0.78
N ASP A 159 3.62 11.26 -1.16
CA ASP A 159 3.79 12.36 -2.12
C ASP A 159 2.91 13.56 -1.75
N PRO A 160 3.36 14.40 -0.80
CA PRO A 160 2.59 15.54 -0.34
C PRO A 160 2.57 16.73 -1.31
N ALA A 161 3.33 16.70 -2.41
CA ALA A 161 3.47 17.82 -3.34
C ALA A 161 2.13 18.31 -3.91
N TYR A 162 1.14 17.45 -4.01
CA TYR A 162 -0.18 17.79 -4.54
C TYR A 162 -1.05 18.66 -3.63
N PHE A 163 -0.78 18.67 -2.32
CA PHE A 163 -1.66 19.31 -1.33
C PHE A 163 -0.89 20.06 -0.22
N ILE A 164 0.43 20.03 -0.20
CA ILE A 164 1.24 20.58 0.90
C ILE A 164 0.96 22.08 1.11
N GLU A 165 0.78 22.85 0.04
CA GLU A 165 0.50 24.28 0.13
C GLU A 165 -0.86 24.57 0.78
N LEU A 166 -1.85 23.70 0.55
CA LEU A 166 -3.17 23.80 1.15
C LEU A 166 -3.17 23.39 2.62
N PHE A 167 -2.39 22.37 2.99
CA PHE A 167 -2.42 21.76 4.33
C PHE A 167 -1.47 22.44 5.32
N SER A 168 -0.26 22.78 4.90
CA SER A 168 0.81 23.23 5.80
C SER A 168 0.50 24.47 6.65
N PRO A 169 -0.41 25.40 6.27
CA PRO A 169 -0.84 26.48 7.14
C PRO A 169 -1.68 26.05 8.34
N HIS A 170 -2.25 24.84 8.30
CA HIS A 170 -3.25 24.35 9.25
C HIS A 170 -2.81 23.14 10.04
N ILE A 171 -2.02 22.24 9.43
CA ILE A 171 -1.65 20.95 9.99
C ILE A 171 -0.24 20.57 9.52
N SER A 172 0.52 19.87 10.38
CA SER A 172 1.85 19.38 10.03
C SER A 172 1.78 18.33 8.92
N VAL A 173 2.54 18.51 7.86
CA VAL A 173 2.61 17.56 6.72
C VAL A 173 4.01 16.94 6.66
N LYS A 174 4.06 15.61 6.64
CA LYS A 174 5.32 14.86 6.59
C LYS A 174 5.33 13.89 5.41
N LYS A 175 6.40 13.95 4.62
CA LYS A 175 6.67 12.92 3.60
C LYS A 175 7.18 11.64 4.26
N VAL A 176 6.63 10.50 3.84
CA VAL A 176 6.99 9.17 4.36
C VAL A 176 7.25 8.19 3.23
N ALA A 177 8.16 7.26 3.46
CA ALA A 177 8.38 6.09 2.59
C ALA A 177 7.59 4.89 3.14
N PRO A 178 7.28 3.87 2.30
CA PRO A 178 6.61 2.67 2.76
C PRO A 178 7.50 1.90 3.76
N CYS A 179 6.95 1.55 4.90
CA CYS A 179 7.59 0.68 5.87
C CYS A 179 7.41 -0.79 5.45
N ILE A 180 8.37 -1.35 4.73
CA ILE A 180 8.31 -2.71 4.19
C ILE A 180 8.25 -3.75 5.32
N ASP A 181 8.87 -3.49 6.47
CA ASP A 181 8.80 -4.41 7.63
C ASP A 181 7.37 -4.52 8.19
N ARG A 182 6.60 -3.45 8.18
CA ARG A 182 5.18 -3.47 8.55
C ARG A 182 4.38 -4.34 7.57
N ILE A 183 4.57 -4.15 6.26
CA ILE A 183 3.93 -4.96 5.23
C ILE A 183 4.33 -6.44 5.39
N ARG A 184 5.61 -6.72 5.63
CA ARG A 184 6.12 -8.07 5.92
C ARG A 184 5.36 -8.72 7.07
N LYS A 185 5.22 -8.03 8.21
CA LYS A 185 4.49 -8.55 9.37
C LYS A 185 3.05 -8.90 9.02
N TYR A 186 2.37 -8.02 8.28
CA TYR A 186 1.02 -8.30 7.79
C TYR A 186 0.98 -9.57 6.93
N ILE A 187 1.83 -9.66 5.91
CA ILE A 187 1.87 -10.80 4.97
C ILE A 187 2.17 -12.11 5.69
N VAL A 188 3.15 -12.12 6.58
CA VAL A 188 3.49 -13.31 7.39
C VAL A 188 2.31 -13.74 8.26
N ALA A 189 1.62 -12.81 8.90
CA ALA A 189 0.41 -13.10 9.70
C ALA A 189 -0.68 -13.73 8.84
N GLN A 190 -0.96 -13.19 7.63
CA GLN A 190 -1.98 -13.71 6.73
C GLN A 190 -1.66 -15.14 6.26
N PHE A 191 -0.42 -15.42 5.88
CA PHE A 191 -0.02 -16.77 5.49
C PHE A 191 -0.06 -17.78 6.67
N SER A 192 0.18 -17.32 7.89
CA SER A 192 0.08 -18.17 9.09
C SER A 192 -1.36 -18.57 9.41
N LEU A 193 -2.34 -17.76 9.01
CA LEU A 193 -3.76 -18.04 9.20
C LEU A 193 -4.33 -18.99 8.14
N SER A 194 -3.53 -19.51 7.22
CA SER A 194 -3.94 -20.42 6.13
C SER A 194 -5.10 -19.89 5.28
N GLN A 195 -5.25 -18.58 5.17
CA GLN A 195 -6.34 -17.96 4.44
C GLN A 195 -5.86 -17.48 3.07
N SER A 196 -6.31 -18.16 2.01
CA SER A 196 -6.26 -17.58 0.66
C SER A 196 -7.40 -16.57 0.51
N PHE A 197 -7.08 -15.34 0.16
CA PHE A 197 -8.10 -14.32 -0.08
C PHE A 197 -8.34 -14.17 -1.58
N ALA A 198 -9.62 -14.06 -1.96
CA ALA A 198 -9.94 -13.53 -3.28
C ALA A 198 -9.36 -12.12 -3.39
N ILE A 199 -8.59 -11.87 -4.46
CA ILE A 199 -7.99 -10.56 -4.67
C ILE A 199 -9.02 -9.67 -5.37
N ASN A 200 -9.57 -8.72 -4.62
CA ASN A 200 -10.39 -7.64 -5.14
C ASN A 200 -9.54 -6.36 -5.16
N LEU A 201 -9.48 -5.70 -6.31
CA LEU A 201 -8.76 -4.45 -6.45
C LEU A 201 -9.55 -3.29 -5.84
N ASP A 202 -8.86 -2.40 -5.14
CA ASP A 202 -9.43 -1.13 -4.68
C ASP A 202 -9.42 -0.11 -5.83
N TYR A 203 -10.56 0.05 -6.47
CA TYR A 203 -10.77 0.92 -7.64
C TYR A 203 -11.27 2.32 -7.29
N ARG A 204 -11.02 2.81 -6.11
CA ARG A 204 -11.41 4.18 -5.77
C ARG A 204 -10.83 5.18 -6.77
N SER A 205 -11.70 6.00 -7.36
CA SER A 205 -11.35 6.99 -8.37
C SER A 205 -12.04 8.32 -8.10
N ILE A 206 -11.28 9.41 -8.19
CA ILE A 206 -11.81 10.76 -8.02
C ILE A 206 -12.74 11.18 -9.16
N SER A 207 -12.72 10.50 -10.31
CA SER A 207 -13.63 10.78 -11.41
C SER A 207 -15.11 10.59 -11.06
N SER A 208 -15.44 9.89 -9.98
CA SER A 208 -16.80 9.72 -9.47
C SER A 208 -17.39 10.93 -8.73
N PHE A 209 -16.60 12.00 -8.52
CA PHE A 209 -17.05 13.21 -7.84
C PHE A 209 -17.42 14.37 -8.80
N PHE A 210 -17.53 14.12 -10.13
CA PHE A 210 -17.89 15.16 -11.12
C PHE A 210 -18.92 14.67 -12.10
#